data_fa696a8ca4329c3026ed4946b33967f1
#
_entry.id   fa696a8ca4329c3026ed4946b33967f1
#
_cell.length_a   1.000
_cell.length_b   1.000
_cell.length_c   1.000
_cell.angle_alpha   90.00
_cell.angle_beta   90.00
_cell.angle_gamma   90.00
#
_symmetry.space_group_name_H-M   'P 1'
#
loop_
_entity.id
_entity.type
_entity.pdbx_description
1 polymer ?
#
loop_
_entity_poly.entity_id
_entity_poly.type
_entity_poly.pdbx_seq_one_letter_code
_entity_poly.pdbx_strand_id
1 'polypeptide(L)'
;MKKDQTDNMEEEMKEMAKRTAVVALAGVMSVGMLTGCGSKTLDGTKTVATVDGTDIPLGVVSLYAREQQQRTTAMYMSYMGSADNIWDQTADEDAGETYGDQAVTSSLESIEKMYILKEKASDYNVELTDEDETAIADAASQFMAANSEETIKELAVTEDQVKTLLELQTIQKKMYDPIVAEGNITVSDDEANQTTFTYVSISTSGDDVTDEDKETKKEQAQEILDKMKEDPTADMSEVAQGVDLLSSTG
;
A
#
# COMPACT_ATOMS: atom_id res chain seq x y z
N MET A 1 18.05 25.45 -22.36
CA MET A 1 16.78 25.86 -21.73
C MET A 1 15.82 24.70 -21.41
N LYS A 2 15.71 23.59 -22.18
CA LYS A 2 14.85 22.45 -21.81
C LYS A 2 15.43 21.52 -20.71
N LYS A 3 16.76 21.39 -20.63
CA LYS A 3 17.42 20.52 -19.66
C LYS A 3 17.35 21.07 -18.23
N ASP A 4 17.42 22.38 -18.07
CA ASP A 4 17.32 23.07 -16.77
C ASP A 4 15.93 22.96 -16.13
N GLN A 5 14.86 22.90 -16.95
CA GLN A 5 13.49 22.74 -16.45
C GLN A 5 13.17 21.28 -16.02
N THR A 6 13.82 20.30 -16.68
CA THR A 6 13.64 18.89 -16.33
C THR A 6 14.35 18.56 -15.03
N ASP A 7 15.58 19.07 -14.86
CA ASP A 7 16.36 18.86 -13.64
C ASP A 7 15.70 19.53 -12.41
N ASN A 8 15.10 20.71 -12.60
CA ASN A 8 14.36 21.42 -11.53
C ASN A 8 13.06 20.70 -11.16
N MET A 9 12.37 20.11 -12.14
CA MET A 9 11.13 19.36 -11.93
C MET A 9 11.39 18.01 -11.25
N GLU A 10 12.53 17.37 -11.55
CA GLU A 10 12.97 16.16 -10.86
C GLU A 10 13.38 16.43 -9.41
N GLU A 11 14.04 17.57 -9.13
CA GLU A 11 14.34 17.99 -7.76
C GLU A 11 13.08 18.33 -6.97
N GLU A 12 12.13 19.07 -7.55
CA GLU A 12 10.84 19.35 -6.90
C GLU A 12 10.02 18.10 -6.66
N MET A 13 10.02 17.13 -7.58
CA MET A 13 9.35 15.84 -7.37
C MET A 13 10.04 14.99 -6.29
N LYS A 14 11.39 15.01 -6.22
CA LYS A 14 12.15 14.36 -5.15
C LYS A 14 11.87 15.00 -3.78
N GLU A 15 11.78 16.33 -3.73
CA GLU A 15 11.42 17.05 -2.51
C GLU A 15 9.96 16.80 -2.08
N MET A 16 9.01 16.80 -3.01
CA MET A 16 7.62 16.42 -2.72
C MET A 16 7.50 14.96 -2.29
N ALA A 17 8.25 14.05 -2.91
CA ALA A 17 8.27 12.65 -2.55
C ALA A 17 8.86 12.42 -1.14
N LYS A 18 9.86 13.19 -0.72
CA LYS A 18 10.42 13.16 0.64
C LYS A 18 9.38 13.62 1.68
N ARG A 19 8.62 14.69 1.38
CA ARG A 19 7.57 15.22 2.26
C ARG A 19 6.36 14.28 2.39
N THR A 20 6.06 13.48 1.37
CA THR A 20 4.87 12.61 1.34
C THR A 20 5.03 11.36 2.23
N ALA A 21 6.25 10.91 2.55
CA ALA A 21 6.46 9.73 3.39
C ALA A 21 6.04 9.93 4.85
N VAL A 22 6.18 11.16 5.36
CA VAL A 22 5.85 11.51 6.76
C VAL A 22 4.35 11.79 6.96
N VAL A 23 3.63 12.19 5.91
CA VAL A 23 2.20 12.60 6.00
C VAL A 23 1.25 11.41 5.99
N ALA A 24 1.69 10.20 5.61
CA ALA A 24 0.79 9.05 5.45
C ALA A 24 0.16 8.53 6.76
N LEU A 25 0.74 8.82 7.92
CA LEU A 25 0.21 8.42 9.23
C LEU A 25 -0.72 9.46 9.88
N ALA A 26 -0.84 10.66 9.33
CA ALA A 26 -1.66 11.73 9.90
C ALA A 26 -3.19 11.52 9.76
N GLY A 27 -3.60 10.38 9.18
CA GLY A 27 -5.02 10.01 9.07
C GLY A 27 -5.59 9.60 10.43
N VAL A 28 -6.80 10.10 10.73
CA VAL A 28 -7.59 9.62 11.86
C VAL A 28 -7.86 8.13 11.65
N MET A 29 -7.29 7.27 12.49
CA MET A 29 -7.63 5.85 12.50
C MET A 29 -9.04 5.69 13.07
N SER A 30 -10.00 5.26 12.26
CA SER A 30 -11.34 4.99 12.73
C SER A 30 -11.36 3.69 13.55
N VAL A 31 -11.79 3.80 14.80
CA VAL A 31 -11.86 2.70 15.78
C VAL A 31 -12.87 1.61 15.41
N GLY A 32 -13.73 1.85 14.41
CA GLY A 32 -14.85 0.98 14.06
C GLY A 32 -14.54 -0.46 13.62
N MET A 33 -13.26 -0.83 13.52
CA MET A 33 -12.85 -2.18 13.08
C MET A 33 -12.17 -3.02 14.17
N LEU A 34 -12.19 -2.57 15.43
CA LEU A 34 -11.50 -3.24 16.54
C LEU A 34 -12.41 -4.17 17.37
N THR A 35 -13.62 -4.45 16.91
CA THR A 35 -14.54 -5.34 17.63
C THR A 35 -14.20 -6.82 17.42
N GLY A 36 -12.97 -7.18 17.73
CA GLY A 36 -12.51 -8.56 17.88
C GLY A 36 -12.31 -8.86 19.36
N CYS A 37 -13.27 -9.52 19.96
CA CYS A 37 -13.26 -10.26 21.22
C CYS A 37 -12.21 -9.93 22.28
N GLY A 38 -12.63 -9.24 23.33
CA GLY A 38 -12.04 -9.35 24.66
C GLY A 38 -11.18 -8.16 25.06
N SER A 39 -11.66 -7.40 26.02
CA SER A 39 -11.09 -6.22 26.64
C SER A 39 -9.75 -6.45 27.39
N LYS A 40 -8.76 -7.02 26.75
CA LYS A 40 -7.39 -6.97 27.26
C LYS A 40 -6.69 -5.77 26.67
N THR A 41 -6.47 -4.75 27.49
CA THR A 41 -5.60 -3.64 27.11
C THR A 41 -4.21 -4.21 26.79
N LEU A 42 -3.77 -4.04 25.55
CA LEU A 42 -2.41 -4.42 25.16
C LEU A 42 -1.40 -3.50 25.85
N ASP A 43 -0.27 -4.05 26.22
CA ASP A 43 0.87 -3.29 26.73
C ASP A 43 1.86 -3.07 25.59
N GLY A 44 1.77 -1.92 24.92
CA GLY A 44 2.61 -1.59 23.76
C GLY A 44 4.11 -1.46 24.06
N THR A 45 4.48 -1.43 25.34
CA THR A 45 5.92 -1.37 25.74
C THR A 45 6.59 -2.73 25.76
N LYS A 46 5.82 -3.82 25.66
CA LYS A 46 6.38 -5.18 25.66
C LYS A 46 7.19 -5.44 24.40
N THR A 47 8.36 -6.02 24.58
CA THR A 47 9.18 -6.55 23.50
C THR A 47 8.50 -7.77 22.87
N VAL A 48 8.31 -7.74 21.54
CA VAL A 48 7.72 -8.85 20.76
C VAL A 48 8.75 -9.56 19.88
N ALA A 49 9.85 -8.89 19.56
CA ALA A 49 10.98 -9.45 18.84
C ALA A 49 12.25 -8.65 19.19
N THR A 50 13.40 -9.14 18.75
CA THR A 50 14.70 -8.47 18.92
C THR A 50 15.52 -8.64 17.65
N VAL A 51 16.07 -7.54 17.13
CA VAL A 51 16.98 -7.52 15.98
C VAL A 51 18.32 -6.98 16.47
N ASP A 52 19.37 -7.79 16.37
CA ASP A 52 20.75 -7.47 16.79
C ASP A 52 20.85 -6.81 18.18
N GLY A 53 20.06 -7.31 19.13
CA GLY A 53 20.02 -6.80 20.49
C GLY A 53 19.13 -5.57 20.70
N THR A 54 18.50 -5.06 19.66
CA THR A 54 17.52 -3.96 19.73
C THR A 54 16.11 -4.52 19.87
N ASP A 55 15.44 -4.16 20.94
CA ASP A 55 14.08 -4.60 21.23
C ASP A 55 13.06 -3.91 20.31
N ILE A 56 12.13 -4.71 19.79
CA ILE A 56 10.98 -4.23 19.01
C ILE A 56 9.75 -4.21 19.93
N PRO A 57 9.23 -3.02 20.28
CA PRO A 57 8.04 -2.93 21.12
C PRO A 57 6.76 -3.26 20.36
N LEU A 58 5.82 -3.91 21.05
CA LEU A 58 4.50 -4.27 20.51
C LEU A 58 3.78 -3.07 19.88
N GLY A 59 3.87 -1.88 20.47
CA GLY A 59 3.20 -0.69 19.96
C GLY A 59 3.61 -0.29 18.55
N VAL A 60 4.89 -0.45 18.19
CA VAL A 60 5.39 -0.19 16.82
C VAL A 60 4.78 -1.18 15.84
N VAL A 61 4.76 -2.48 16.19
CA VAL A 61 4.18 -3.54 15.33
C VAL A 61 2.67 -3.38 15.23
N SER A 62 1.99 -3.10 16.36
CA SER A 62 0.54 -2.88 16.39
C SER A 62 0.12 -1.71 15.50
N LEU A 63 0.82 -0.58 15.60
CA LEU A 63 0.54 0.60 14.78
C LEU A 63 0.70 0.28 13.28
N TYR A 64 1.80 -0.34 12.90
CA TYR A 64 2.04 -0.74 11.50
C TYR A 64 1.00 -1.74 11.00
N ALA A 65 0.68 -2.77 11.78
CA ALA A 65 -0.35 -3.74 11.42
C ALA A 65 -1.72 -3.08 11.19
N ARG A 66 -2.10 -2.11 12.03
CA ARG A 66 -3.35 -1.35 11.86
C ARG A 66 -3.32 -0.44 10.63
N GLU A 67 -2.18 0.18 10.33
CA GLU A 67 -2.01 0.93 9.09
C GLU A 67 -2.23 0.04 7.86
N GLN A 68 -1.60 -1.13 7.82
CA GLN A 68 -1.77 -2.11 6.72
C GLN A 68 -3.22 -2.62 6.64
N GLN A 69 -3.83 -2.91 7.78
CA GLN A 69 -5.22 -3.35 7.87
C GLN A 69 -6.16 -2.29 7.26
N GLN A 70 -6.00 -1.02 7.60
CA GLN A 70 -6.82 0.06 7.05
C GLN A 70 -6.66 0.20 5.54
N ARG A 71 -5.42 0.16 5.03
CA ARG A 71 -5.13 0.25 3.59
C ARG A 71 -5.79 -0.89 2.82
N THR A 72 -5.64 -2.12 3.31
CA THR A 72 -6.23 -3.30 2.68
C THR A 72 -7.76 -3.24 2.73
N THR A 73 -8.35 -2.88 3.88
CA THR A 73 -9.79 -2.72 4.02
C THR A 73 -10.34 -1.66 3.05
N ALA A 74 -9.67 -0.49 2.94
CA ALA A 74 -10.07 0.56 2.01
C ALA A 74 -10.01 0.09 0.54
N MET A 75 -8.98 -0.69 0.19
CA MET A 75 -8.87 -1.30 -1.13
C MET A 75 -10.03 -2.27 -1.40
N TYR A 76 -10.33 -3.19 -0.48
CA TYR A 76 -11.45 -4.12 -0.63
C TYR A 76 -12.79 -3.40 -0.74
N MET A 77 -13.03 -2.39 0.08
CA MET A 77 -14.23 -1.54 -0.03
C MET A 77 -14.36 -0.89 -1.40
N SER A 78 -13.25 -0.43 -1.97
CA SER A 78 -13.25 0.22 -3.29
C SER A 78 -13.54 -0.74 -4.44
N TYR A 79 -13.02 -1.98 -4.38
CA TYR A 79 -13.15 -2.95 -5.48
C TYR A 79 -14.35 -3.90 -5.33
N MET A 80 -14.68 -4.27 -4.09
CA MET A 80 -15.67 -5.31 -3.79
C MET A 80 -16.95 -4.73 -3.18
N GLY A 81 -16.96 -3.44 -2.84
CA GLY A 81 -18.10 -2.76 -2.20
C GLY A 81 -18.32 -3.12 -0.72
N SER A 82 -17.63 -4.13 -0.20
CA SER A 82 -17.65 -4.54 1.22
C SER A 82 -16.29 -5.11 1.62
N ALA A 83 -15.95 -4.98 2.90
CA ALA A 83 -14.80 -5.61 3.53
C ALA A 83 -15.22 -6.37 4.81
N ASP A 84 -16.50 -6.76 4.90
CA ASP A 84 -17.06 -7.42 6.07
C ASP A 84 -16.35 -8.75 6.33
N ASN A 85 -15.92 -8.94 7.59
CA ASN A 85 -15.28 -10.17 8.07
C ASN A 85 -14.03 -10.65 7.30
N ILE A 86 -13.43 -9.80 6.46
CA ILE A 86 -12.24 -10.20 5.68
C ILE A 86 -11.13 -10.75 6.58
N TRP A 87 -10.92 -10.14 7.74
CA TRP A 87 -9.81 -10.47 8.64
C TRP A 87 -10.03 -11.77 9.42
N ASP A 88 -11.28 -12.20 9.57
CA ASP A 88 -11.67 -13.43 10.26
C ASP A 88 -11.79 -14.62 9.29
N GLN A 89 -11.67 -14.40 7.98
CA GLN A 89 -11.69 -15.48 6.99
C GLN A 89 -10.43 -16.31 7.08
N THR A 90 -10.58 -17.61 6.88
CA THR A 90 -9.46 -18.56 6.86
C THR A 90 -8.60 -18.30 5.64
N ALA A 91 -7.32 -18.04 5.85
CA ALA A 91 -6.31 -17.85 4.82
C ALA A 91 -5.56 -19.14 4.52
N ASP A 92 -5.35 -19.99 5.53
CA ASP A 92 -4.73 -21.31 5.42
C ASP A 92 -5.55 -22.32 6.22
N GLU A 93 -6.22 -23.24 5.52
CA GLU A 93 -7.05 -24.27 6.13
C GLU A 93 -6.22 -25.32 6.92
N ASP A 94 -4.99 -25.61 6.45
CA ASP A 94 -4.13 -26.60 7.08
C ASP A 94 -3.51 -26.08 8.38
N ALA A 95 -3.15 -24.79 8.41
CA ALA A 95 -2.63 -24.11 9.61
C ALA A 95 -3.75 -23.60 10.53
N GLY A 96 -4.96 -23.42 10.02
CA GLY A 96 -6.07 -22.79 10.73
C GLY A 96 -5.89 -21.30 10.96
N GLU A 97 -5.07 -20.66 10.12
CA GLU A 97 -4.75 -19.23 10.20
C GLU A 97 -5.78 -18.39 9.46
N THR A 98 -6.11 -17.23 10.04
CA THR A 98 -6.93 -16.21 9.39
C THR A 98 -6.07 -15.21 8.60
N TYR A 99 -6.70 -14.42 7.71
CA TYR A 99 -6.02 -13.28 7.09
C TYR A 99 -5.53 -12.26 8.14
N GLY A 100 -6.23 -12.15 9.28
CA GLY A 100 -5.79 -11.33 10.40
C GLY A 100 -4.48 -11.82 11.02
N ASP A 101 -4.37 -13.14 11.25
CA ASP A 101 -3.14 -13.76 11.78
C ASP A 101 -1.96 -13.56 10.84
N GLN A 102 -2.16 -13.79 9.54
CA GLN A 102 -1.13 -13.57 8.53
C GLN A 102 -0.73 -12.09 8.42
N ALA A 103 -1.68 -11.16 8.56
CA ALA A 103 -1.38 -9.73 8.54
C ALA A 103 -0.51 -9.31 9.73
N VAL A 104 -0.74 -9.87 10.92
CA VAL A 104 0.09 -9.62 12.10
C VAL A 104 1.49 -10.18 11.90
N THR A 105 1.61 -11.42 11.44
CA THR A 105 2.91 -12.07 11.16
C THR A 105 3.71 -11.29 10.14
N SER A 106 3.10 -10.95 9.01
CA SER A 106 3.75 -10.17 7.93
C SER A 106 4.14 -8.76 8.38
N SER A 107 3.36 -8.17 9.30
CA SER A 107 3.67 -6.86 9.87
C SER A 107 4.90 -6.92 10.77
N LEU A 108 5.02 -7.96 11.60
CA LEU A 108 6.20 -8.18 12.43
C LEU A 108 7.45 -8.36 11.56
N GLU A 109 7.39 -9.25 10.57
CA GLU A 109 8.51 -9.46 9.62
C GLU A 109 8.91 -8.17 8.89
N SER A 110 7.94 -7.35 8.53
CA SER A 110 8.20 -6.07 7.86
C SER A 110 8.91 -5.09 8.78
N ILE A 111 8.50 -5.01 10.04
CA ILE A 111 9.17 -4.19 11.05
C ILE A 111 10.58 -4.70 11.31
N GLU A 112 10.79 -6.01 11.47
CA GLU A 112 12.13 -6.60 11.62
C GLU A 112 13.05 -6.21 10.46
N LYS A 113 12.57 -6.30 9.21
CA LYS A 113 13.30 -5.86 8.02
C LYS A 113 13.64 -4.36 8.08
N MET A 114 12.73 -3.50 8.54
CA MET A 114 12.99 -2.07 8.68
C MET A 114 14.05 -1.79 9.75
N TYR A 115 14.09 -2.53 10.86
CA TYR A 115 15.16 -2.42 11.87
C TYR A 115 16.52 -2.83 11.29
N ILE A 116 16.57 -3.91 10.49
CA ILE A 116 17.79 -4.32 9.79
C ILE A 116 18.23 -3.21 8.80
N LEU A 117 17.31 -2.62 8.04
CA LEU A 117 17.64 -1.51 7.15
C LEU A 117 18.17 -0.30 7.90
N LYS A 118 17.59 0.03 9.06
CA LYS A 118 18.06 1.12 9.93
C LYS A 118 19.48 0.87 10.42
N GLU A 119 19.79 -0.36 10.84
CA GLU A 119 21.14 -0.74 11.26
C GLU A 119 22.16 -0.61 10.12
N LYS A 120 21.76 -0.99 8.89
CA LYS A 120 22.61 -0.95 7.69
C LYS A 120 22.64 0.41 7.00
N ALA A 121 21.85 1.38 7.44
CA ALA A 121 21.72 2.67 6.74
C ALA A 121 23.06 3.39 6.58
N SER A 122 23.92 3.35 7.60
CA SER A 122 25.25 3.96 7.55
C SER A 122 26.18 3.33 6.50
N ASP A 123 26.04 2.03 6.22
CA ASP A 123 26.85 1.33 5.21
C ASP A 123 26.55 1.89 3.79
N TYR A 124 25.35 2.44 3.61
CA TYR A 124 24.87 3.07 2.36
C TYR A 124 24.91 4.60 2.39
N ASN A 125 25.55 5.21 3.39
CA ASN A 125 25.55 6.67 3.60
C ASN A 125 24.15 7.27 3.70
N VAL A 126 23.20 6.51 4.25
CA VAL A 126 21.83 6.95 4.51
C VAL A 126 21.71 7.35 5.98
N GLU A 127 21.20 8.56 6.22
CA GLU A 127 20.93 9.11 7.54
C GLU A 127 19.66 9.95 7.50
N LEU A 128 19.05 10.15 8.66
CA LEU A 128 17.99 11.14 8.83
C LEU A 128 18.62 12.52 8.92
N THR A 129 18.06 13.49 8.21
CA THR A 129 18.45 14.88 8.30
C THR A 129 17.68 15.59 9.43
N ASP A 130 18.16 16.77 9.88
CA ASP A 130 17.43 17.60 10.85
C ASP A 130 15.98 17.92 10.37
N GLU A 131 15.78 18.04 9.05
CA GLU A 131 14.45 18.24 8.46
C GLU A 131 13.58 16.99 8.59
N ASP A 132 14.15 15.79 8.34
CA ASP A 132 13.43 14.53 8.54
C ASP A 132 13.02 14.37 10.01
N GLU A 133 13.94 14.60 10.95
CA GLU A 133 13.66 14.49 12.38
C GLU A 133 12.57 15.47 12.84
N THR A 134 12.61 16.71 12.36
CA THR A 134 11.58 17.71 12.63
C THR A 134 10.23 17.26 12.08
N ALA A 135 10.19 16.82 10.83
CA ALA A 135 8.94 16.37 10.19
C ALA A 135 8.36 15.12 10.87
N ILE A 136 9.21 14.19 11.31
CA ILE A 136 8.82 13.00 12.07
C ILE A 136 8.21 13.41 13.43
N ALA A 137 8.85 14.32 14.16
CA ALA A 137 8.33 14.80 15.43
C ALA A 137 6.99 15.49 15.30
N ASP A 138 6.85 16.37 14.29
CA ASP A 138 5.60 17.08 14.01
C ASP A 138 4.47 16.11 13.61
N ALA A 139 4.77 15.12 12.75
CA ALA A 139 3.77 14.14 12.33
C ALA A 139 3.34 13.23 13.49
N ALA A 140 4.24 12.81 14.36
CA ALA A 140 3.91 12.02 15.54
C ALA A 140 3.00 12.82 16.49
N SER A 141 3.35 14.07 16.75
CA SER A 141 2.52 14.96 17.58
C SER A 141 1.12 15.20 17.00
N GLN A 142 1.04 15.42 15.67
CA GLN A 142 -0.24 15.55 14.96
C GLN A 142 -1.07 14.26 15.04
N PHE A 143 -0.44 13.08 14.89
CA PHE A 143 -1.10 11.79 15.04
C PHE A 143 -1.71 11.63 16.43
N MET A 144 -0.95 11.95 17.49
CA MET A 144 -1.46 11.89 18.85
C MET A 144 -2.61 12.87 19.11
N ALA A 145 -2.54 14.07 18.55
CA ALA A 145 -3.59 15.09 18.69
C ALA A 145 -4.86 14.79 17.86
N ALA A 146 -4.72 14.12 16.73
CA ALA A 146 -5.84 13.79 15.84
C ALA A 146 -6.66 12.58 16.31
N ASN A 147 -6.12 11.75 17.20
CA ASN A 147 -6.76 10.54 17.68
C ASN A 147 -7.22 10.70 19.14
N SER A 148 -8.36 10.07 19.49
CA SER A 148 -8.85 10.09 20.86
C SER A 148 -7.92 9.29 21.80
N GLU A 149 -7.97 9.62 23.10
CA GLU A 149 -7.23 8.83 24.13
C GLU A 149 -7.62 7.35 24.12
N GLU A 150 -8.88 7.04 23.82
CA GLU A 150 -9.38 5.67 23.69
C GLU A 150 -8.71 4.96 22.51
N THR A 151 -8.67 5.61 21.33
CA THR A 151 -7.98 5.10 20.14
C THR A 151 -6.50 4.84 20.41
N ILE A 152 -5.79 5.79 21.00
CA ILE A 152 -4.37 5.65 21.34
C ILE A 152 -4.15 4.48 22.31
N LYS A 153 -5.04 4.33 23.28
CA LYS A 153 -4.98 3.22 24.24
C LYS A 153 -5.25 1.86 23.57
N GLU A 154 -6.18 1.78 22.63
CA GLU A 154 -6.46 0.57 21.87
C GLU A 154 -5.32 0.20 20.92
N LEU A 155 -4.69 1.19 20.29
CA LEU A 155 -3.48 1.00 19.49
C LEU A 155 -2.29 0.55 20.34
N ALA A 156 -2.37 0.76 21.66
CA ALA A 156 -1.30 0.50 22.63
C ALA A 156 0.02 1.19 22.27
N VAL A 157 -0.06 2.45 21.79
CA VAL A 157 1.08 3.17 21.23
C VAL A 157 1.38 4.43 22.02
N THR A 158 2.68 4.78 22.12
CA THR A 158 3.17 6.06 22.63
C THR A 158 3.63 6.95 21.47
N GLU A 159 3.76 8.26 21.71
CA GLU A 159 4.30 9.20 20.72
C GLU A 159 5.70 8.80 20.24
N ASP A 160 6.57 8.30 21.13
CA ASP A 160 7.91 7.84 20.77
C ASP A 160 7.85 6.59 19.86
N GLN A 161 6.87 5.72 20.03
CA GLN A 161 6.68 4.56 19.15
C GLN A 161 6.14 4.98 17.78
N VAL A 162 5.31 6.03 17.71
CA VAL A 162 4.90 6.64 16.45
C VAL A 162 6.12 7.24 15.73
N LYS A 163 6.97 7.99 16.44
CA LYS A 163 8.25 8.50 15.90
C LYS A 163 9.12 7.37 15.38
N THR A 164 9.29 6.31 16.16
CA THR A 164 10.08 5.14 15.76
C THR A 164 9.57 4.53 14.44
N LEU A 165 8.25 4.33 14.29
CA LEU A 165 7.71 3.80 13.05
C LEU A 165 7.98 4.74 11.86
N LEU A 166 7.79 6.05 12.04
CA LEU A 166 8.05 7.04 11.00
C LEU A 166 9.52 7.11 10.60
N GLU A 167 10.45 7.00 11.57
CA GLU A 167 11.89 6.88 11.30
C GLU A 167 12.21 5.66 10.45
N LEU A 168 11.68 4.48 10.84
CA LEU A 168 11.88 3.23 10.13
C LEU A 168 11.39 3.30 8.68
N GLN A 169 10.19 3.84 8.47
CA GLN A 169 9.61 4.03 7.13
C GLN A 169 10.41 5.04 6.30
N THR A 170 10.89 6.12 6.91
CA THR A 170 11.71 7.12 6.24
C THR A 170 13.05 6.52 5.79
N ILE A 171 13.72 5.78 6.67
CA ILE A 171 14.97 5.10 6.35
C ILE A 171 14.73 4.05 5.26
N GLN A 172 13.70 3.22 5.37
CA GLN A 172 13.35 2.23 4.34
C GLN A 172 13.23 2.89 2.96
N LYS A 173 12.57 4.03 2.89
CA LYS A 173 12.42 4.77 1.63
C LYS A 173 13.77 5.30 1.12
N LYS A 174 14.59 5.87 2.00
CA LYS A 174 15.91 6.40 1.63
C LYS A 174 16.90 5.30 1.21
N MET A 175 16.75 4.09 1.74
CA MET A 175 17.58 2.92 1.42
C MET A 175 17.26 2.30 0.06
N TYR A 176 16.09 2.59 -0.53
CA TYR A 176 15.65 1.96 -1.78
C TYR A 176 16.64 2.20 -2.93
N ASP A 177 16.92 3.46 -3.23
CA ASP A 177 17.79 3.81 -4.37
C ASP A 177 19.23 3.28 -4.22
N PRO A 178 19.91 3.44 -3.06
CA PRO A 178 21.23 2.87 -2.84
C PRO A 178 21.28 1.34 -3.01
N ILE A 179 20.29 0.61 -2.50
CA ILE A 179 20.23 -0.85 -2.62
C ILE A 179 20.00 -1.27 -4.07
N VAL A 180 19.09 -0.60 -4.78
CA VAL A 180 18.85 -0.86 -6.20
C VAL A 180 20.11 -0.58 -7.03
N ALA A 181 20.82 0.52 -6.72
CA ALA A 181 22.07 0.87 -7.40
C ALA A 181 23.19 -0.19 -7.18
N GLU A 182 23.28 -0.77 -5.98
CA GLU A 182 24.24 -1.84 -5.68
C GLU A 182 23.95 -3.11 -6.49
N GLY A 183 22.69 -3.40 -6.75
CA GLY A 183 22.26 -4.58 -7.50
C GLY A 183 22.76 -4.62 -8.94
N ASN A 184 23.29 -3.49 -9.47
CA ASN A 184 23.77 -3.37 -10.87
C ASN A 184 22.80 -3.98 -11.89
N ILE A 185 21.51 -3.82 -11.67
CA ILE A 185 20.48 -4.35 -12.55
C ILE A 185 20.51 -3.54 -13.83
N THR A 186 20.98 -4.15 -14.92
CA THR A 186 20.92 -3.57 -16.26
C THR A 186 19.72 -4.15 -16.97
N VAL A 187 18.70 -3.32 -17.20
CA VAL A 187 17.55 -3.68 -18.02
C VAL A 187 17.86 -3.30 -19.45
N SER A 188 17.77 -4.26 -20.38
CA SER A 188 17.93 -3.98 -21.81
C SER A 188 16.70 -3.23 -22.35
N ASP A 189 16.88 -2.52 -23.48
CA ASP A 189 15.77 -1.85 -24.15
C ASP A 189 14.61 -2.81 -24.48
N ASP A 190 14.95 -4.06 -24.82
CA ASP A 190 13.96 -5.09 -25.13
C ASP A 190 13.17 -5.54 -23.88
N GLU A 191 13.79 -5.57 -22.70
CA GLU A 191 13.14 -5.88 -21.43
C GLU A 191 12.33 -4.67 -20.91
N ALA A 192 12.75 -3.47 -21.23
CA ALA A 192 12.05 -2.22 -20.87
C ALA A 192 10.88 -1.90 -21.81
N ASN A 193 10.78 -2.58 -22.95
CA ASN A 193 9.70 -2.36 -23.91
C ASN A 193 8.35 -2.72 -23.31
N GLN A 194 7.46 -1.75 -23.27
CA GLN A 194 6.09 -1.91 -22.81
C GLN A 194 5.14 -1.93 -24.02
N THR A 195 4.15 -2.80 -23.97
CA THR A 195 3.09 -2.84 -24.96
C THR A 195 1.84 -2.18 -24.39
N THR A 196 1.39 -1.08 -25.01
CA THR A 196 0.09 -0.50 -24.69
C THR A 196 -0.99 -1.24 -25.48
N PHE A 197 -2.02 -1.69 -24.79
CA PHE A 197 -3.19 -2.29 -25.43
C PHE A 197 -4.48 -1.65 -24.89
N THR A 198 -5.47 -1.61 -25.75
CA THR A 198 -6.83 -1.18 -25.41
C THR A 198 -7.74 -2.40 -25.44
N TYR A 199 -8.58 -2.54 -24.44
CA TYR A 199 -9.53 -3.63 -24.37
C TYR A 199 -10.93 -3.12 -24.02
N VAL A 200 -11.94 -3.92 -24.37
CA VAL A 200 -13.33 -3.68 -24.04
C VAL A 200 -13.73 -4.62 -22.93
N SER A 201 -14.32 -4.08 -21.87
CA SER A 201 -14.89 -4.86 -20.79
C SER A 201 -16.40 -4.70 -20.74
N ILE A 202 -17.12 -5.81 -20.87
CA ILE A 202 -18.58 -5.85 -20.79
C ILE A 202 -18.96 -6.61 -19.53
N SER A 203 -19.42 -5.91 -18.49
CA SER A 203 -19.80 -6.55 -17.23
C SER A 203 -21.05 -7.40 -17.40
N THR A 204 -20.97 -8.66 -16.95
CA THR A 204 -22.08 -9.60 -16.85
C THR A 204 -22.49 -9.86 -15.40
N SER A 205 -21.92 -9.10 -14.44
CA SER A 205 -22.24 -9.17 -13.00
C SER A 205 -23.19 -8.04 -12.59
N GLY A 206 -24.00 -8.31 -11.57
CA GLY A 206 -24.98 -7.39 -11.01
C GLY A 206 -26.26 -8.14 -10.61
N ASP A 207 -26.93 -7.70 -9.56
CA ASP A 207 -28.13 -8.36 -9.00
C ASP A 207 -29.32 -8.35 -9.99
N ASP A 208 -29.35 -7.38 -10.91
CA ASP A 208 -30.39 -7.22 -11.91
C ASP A 208 -30.04 -7.84 -13.28
N VAL A 209 -28.89 -8.52 -13.40
CA VAL A 209 -28.44 -9.09 -14.69
C VAL A 209 -29.03 -10.49 -14.88
N THR A 210 -29.97 -10.62 -15.82
CA THR A 210 -30.58 -11.89 -16.19
C THR A 210 -29.68 -12.75 -17.09
N ASP A 211 -30.02 -14.03 -17.26
CA ASP A 211 -29.28 -14.90 -18.18
C ASP A 211 -29.46 -14.46 -19.65
N GLU A 212 -30.59 -13.85 -20.00
CA GLU A 212 -30.83 -13.26 -21.32
C GLU A 212 -29.93 -12.03 -21.55
N ASP A 213 -29.74 -11.19 -20.52
CA ASP A 213 -28.80 -10.07 -20.57
C ASP A 213 -27.36 -10.54 -20.77
N LYS A 214 -26.96 -11.62 -20.12
CA LYS A 214 -25.61 -12.20 -20.28
C LYS A 214 -25.36 -12.69 -21.70
N GLU A 215 -26.33 -13.38 -22.33
CA GLU A 215 -26.21 -13.81 -23.72
C GLU A 215 -26.16 -12.61 -24.69
N THR A 216 -27.00 -11.60 -24.48
CA THR A 216 -26.98 -10.37 -25.29
C THR A 216 -25.61 -9.66 -25.19
N LYS A 217 -25.04 -9.56 -23.98
CA LYS A 217 -23.72 -8.96 -23.74
C LYS A 217 -22.59 -9.78 -24.37
N LYS A 218 -22.71 -11.09 -24.38
CA LYS A 218 -21.76 -11.97 -25.03
C LYS A 218 -21.80 -11.85 -26.57
N GLU A 219 -23.00 -11.73 -27.14
CA GLU A 219 -23.18 -11.46 -28.58
C GLU A 219 -22.55 -10.10 -28.94
N GLN A 220 -22.74 -9.07 -28.13
CA GLN A 220 -22.15 -7.76 -28.32
C GLN A 220 -20.60 -7.83 -28.27
N ALA A 221 -20.02 -8.56 -27.32
CA ALA A 221 -18.58 -8.77 -27.26
C ALA A 221 -18.04 -9.49 -28.50
N GLN A 222 -18.78 -10.50 -28.97
CA GLN A 222 -18.43 -11.24 -30.19
C GLN A 222 -18.48 -10.37 -31.43
N GLU A 223 -19.50 -9.52 -31.54
CA GLU A 223 -19.64 -8.56 -32.68
C GLU A 223 -18.45 -7.58 -32.72
N ILE A 224 -18.06 -7.03 -31.57
CA ILE A 224 -16.89 -6.14 -31.47
C ILE A 224 -15.63 -6.87 -31.89
N LEU A 225 -15.41 -8.09 -31.37
CA LEU A 225 -14.26 -8.92 -31.74
C LEU A 225 -14.20 -9.21 -33.25
N ASP A 226 -15.33 -9.52 -33.87
CA ASP A 226 -15.38 -9.84 -35.30
C ASP A 226 -15.09 -8.61 -36.14
N LYS A 227 -15.62 -7.43 -35.80
CA LYS A 227 -15.27 -6.15 -36.43
C LYS A 227 -13.77 -5.83 -36.31
N MET A 228 -13.18 -6.05 -35.13
CA MET A 228 -11.75 -5.81 -34.94
C MET A 228 -10.87 -6.82 -35.67
N LYS A 229 -11.36 -8.03 -35.92
CA LYS A 229 -10.65 -9.01 -36.76
C LYS A 229 -10.73 -8.66 -38.26
N GLU A 230 -11.82 -8.10 -38.69
CA GLU A 230 -12.00 -7.64 -40.10
C GLU A 230 -11.10 -6.42 -40.38
N ASP A 231 -11.02 -5.49 -39.44
CA ASP A 231 -10.13 -4.34 -39.55
C ASP A 231 -9.38 -4.11 -38.19
N PRO A 232 -8.18 -4.71 -38.02
CA PRO A 232 -7.37 -4.54 -36.81
C PRO A 232 -6.87 -3.11 -36.56
N THR A 233 -7.05 -2.20 -37.56
CA THR A 233 -6.64 -0.79 -37.44
C THR A 233 -7.80 0.14 -37.10
N ALA A 234 -9.03 -0.38 -37.02
CA ALA A 234 -10.20 0.39 -36.65
C ALA A 234 -10.07 1.01 -35.26
N ASP A 235 -10.65 2.17 -35.06
CA ASP A 235 -10.69 2.80 -33.73
C ASP A 235 -11.63 2.01 -32.82
N MET A 236 -11.05 1.44 -31.76
CA MET A 236 -11.79 0.65 -30.79
C MET A 236 -12.96 1.44 -30.17
N SER A 237 -12.84 2.75 -30.01
CA SER A 237 -13.88 3.60 -29.45
C SER A 237 -15.08 3.74 -30.38
N GLU A 238 -14.85 3.68 -31.69
CA GLU A 238 -15.92 3.71 -32.70
C GLU A 238 -16.59 2.33 -32.82
N VAL A 239 -15.79 1.25 -32.76
CA VAL A 239 -16.29 -0.12 -32.87
C VAL A 239 -17.12 -0.54 -31.66
N ALA A 240 -16.69 -0.09 -30.46
CA ALA A 240 -17.29 -0.45 -29.19
C ALA A 240 -18.20 0.66 -28.62
N GLN A 241 -18.92 1.38 -29.45
CA GLN A 241 -19.85 2.42 -28.98
C GLN A 241 -20.86 1.89 -27.97
N GLY A 242 -20.96 2.59 -26.84
CA GLY A 242 -21.86 2.23 -25.72
C GLY A 242 -21.34 1.20 -24.77
N VAL A 243 -20.05 0.89 -24.83
CA VAL A 243 -19.35 0.01 -23.90
C VAL A 243 -18.17 0.77 -23.27
N ASP A 244 -17.87 0.48 -22.01
CA ASP A 244 -16.73 1.09 -21.32
C ASP A 244 -15.41 0.60 -21.91
N LEU A 245 -14.57 1.55 -22.33
CA LEU A 245 -13.23 1.29 -22.83
C LEU A 245 -12.22 1.43 -21.71
N LEU A 246 -11.39 0.41 -21.53
CA LEU A 246 -10.28 0.42 -20.60
C LEU A 246 -8.96 0.33 -21.36
N SER A 247 -7.97 1.12 -20.95
CA SER A 247 -6.60 1.03 -21.48
C SER A 247 -5.64 0.63 -20.38
N SER A 248 -4.70 -0.24 -20.70
CA SER A 248 -3.63 -0.66 -19.79
C SER A 248 -2.30 -0.66 -20.52
N THR A 249 -1.24 -0.29 -19.78
CA THR A 249 0.15 -0.43 -20.21
C THR A 249 0.78 -1.51 -19.35
N GLY A 250 1.25 -2.55 -19.97
CA GLY A 250 1.94 -3.69 -19.33
C GLY A 250 3.43 -3.60 -19.50
#